data_8d4bef9e2a629a8c9f96aefbfad5ea11
#
_entry.id   8d4bef9e2a629a8c9f96aefbfad5ea11
#
_cell.length_a   1.000
_cell.length_b   1.000
_cell.length_c   1.000
_cell.angle_alpha   90.00
_cell.angle_beta   90.00
_cell.angle_gamma   90.00
#
_symmetry.space_group_name_H-M   'P 1'
#
loop_
_entity.id
_entity.type
_entity.pdbx_description
1 polymer ?
#
loop_
_entity_poly.entity_id
_entity_poly.type
_entity_poly.pdbx_seq_one_letter_code
_entity_poly.pdbx_strand_id
1 'polypeptide(L)'
;MTKTWRLTRRKFLIGLGTLTGGVAVGLPLGLPYLRRQAFRFLSQGGPPSGNIDGEPQLWFEFTDQNLLNINVTKVEMGQGAHTALGQLAAEELEVPWENVRVFQAGTLLGPIDSFGTGGSSSVSGLFIPLRQLAANYRFMLTQAAEEHLNNTVTLNKGVFVDPDGNEITISAASRLEREWVAPETDAPLKSINDFKLIGKSVPRVDIVSKLTAQPMYSYDMTSTNNTTYYGAVARPPVVGAQMQDVDANKAKSL
;
A
#
# COMPACT_ATOMS: atom_id res chain seq x y z
N MET A 1 51.88 -15.31 -16.74
CA MET A 1 51.63 -16.30 -15.69
C MET A 1 50.15 -16.28 -15.35
N THR A 2 49.39 -17.16 -15.91
CA THR A 2 47.93 -17.28 -15.67
C THR A 2 47.69 -18.08 -14.39
N LYS A 3 47.17 -17.43 -13.37
CA LYS A 3 46.85 -18.03 -12.08
C LYS A 3 45.57 -18.87 -12.24
N THR A 4 45.72 -20.20 -12.40
CA THR A 4 44.55 -21.11 -12.43
C THR A 4 43.96 -21.25 -11.04
N TRP A 5 42.75 -20.74 -10.88
CA TRP A 5 41.94 -20.92 -9.65
C TRP A 5 41.45 -22.38 -9.58
N ARG A 6 42.03 -23.18 -8.68
CA ARG A 6 41.50 -24.50 -8.39
C ARG A 6 40.45 -24.40 -7.27
N LEU A 7 39.19 -24.58 -7.63
CA LEU A 7 38.14 -24.77 -6.66
C LEU A 7 38.30 -26.14 -5.95
N THR A 8 38.52 -26.15 -4.65
CA THR A 8 38.53 -27.39 -3.87
C THR A 8 37.09 -27.81 -3.61
N ARG A 9 36.82 -29.14 -3.52
CA ARG A 9 35.51 -29.71 -3.20
C ARG A 9 34.86 -29.04 -1.98
N ARG A 10 35.64 -28.73 -0.95
CA ARG A 10 35.17 -28.04 0.26
C ARG A 10 34.70 -26.62 -0.01
N LYS A 11 35.42 -25.84 -0.81
CA LYS A 11 35.03 -24.49 -1.21
C LYS A 11 33.78 -24.49 -2.11
N PHE A 12 33.64 -25.51 -2.96
CA PHE A 12 32.45 -25.70 -3.79
C PHE A 12 31.21 -26.03 -2.95
N LEU A 13 31.32 -26.95 -1.99
CA LEU A 13 30.24 -27.34 -1.09
C LEU A 13 29.82 -26.20 -0.15
N ILE A 14 30.77 -25.41 0.36
CA ILE A 14 30.48 -24.23 1.17
C ILE A 14 29.78 -23.17 0.30
N GLY A 15 30.27 -22.94 -0.92
CA GLY A 15 29.64 -22.01 -1.86
C GLY A 15 28.22 -22.44 -2.26
N LEU A 16 28.01 -23.74 -2.48
CA LEU A 16 26.67 -24.29 -2.78
C LEU A 16 25.73 -24.18 -1.57
N GLY A 17 26.22 -24.50 -0.37
CA GLY A 17 25.44 -24.42 0.88
C GLY A 17 25.06 -22.98 1.23
N THR A 18 25.95 -22.01 1.00
CA THR A 18 25.67 -20.57 1.17
C THR A 18 24.71 -20.04 0.12
N LEU A 19 24.80 -20.53 -1.12
CA LEU A 19 23.89 -20.16 -2.21
C LEU A 19 22.47 -20.71 -1.95
N THR A 20 22.35 -21.99 -1.62
CA THR A 20 21.05 -22.61 -1.33
C THR A 20 20.42 -22.09 -0.04
N GLY A 21 21.20 -21.91 1.04
CA GLY A 21 20.74 -21.28 2.28
C GLY A 21 20.36 -19.80 2.07
N GLY A 22 21.18 -19.08 1.31
CA GLY A 22 20.89 -17.69 0.92
C GLY A 22 19.62 -17.56 0.07
N VAL A 23 19.37 -18.49 -0.85
CA VAL A 23 18.15 -18.53 -1.66
C VAL A 23 16.93 -18.92 -0.81
N ALA A 24 17.06 -19.94 0.05
CA ALA A 24 15.93 -20.41 0.86
C ALA A 24 15.44 -19.38 1.90
N VAL A 25 16.35 -18.56 2.44
CA VAL A 25 16.01 -17.53 3.43
C VAL A 25 15.90 -16.14 2.77
N GLY A 26 16.75 -15.85 1.81
CA GLY A 26 16.82 -14.54 1.16
C GLY A 26 15.68 -14.27 0.16
N LEU A 27 15.14 -15.29 -0.51
CA LEU A 27 14.02 -15.11 -1.44
C LEU A 27 12.74 -14.63 -0.72
N PRO A 28 12.22 -15.29 0.32
CA PRO A 28 11.02 -14.83 1.00
C PRO A 28 11.17 -13.45 1.65
N LEU A 29 12.37 -13.13 2.17
CA LEU A 29 12.63 -11.83 2.81
C LEU A 29 13.03 -10.74 1.83
N GLY A 30 13.69 -11.11 0.73
CA GLY A 30 14.21 -10.18 -0.27
C GLY A 30 13.24 -9.85 -1.41
N LEU A 31 12.30 -10.74 -1.74
CA LEU A 31 11.36 -10.53 -2.83
C LEU A 31 10.52 -9.23 -2.68
N PRO A 32 9.95 -8.92 -1.52
CA PRO A 32 9.20 -7.67 -1.36
C PRO A 32 10.10 -6.44 -1.54
N TYR A 33 11.34 -6.50 -1.06
CA TYR A 33 12.31 -5.42 -1.24
C TYR A 33 12.71 -5.28 -2.72
N LEU A 34 13.04 -6.39 -3.39
CA LEU A 34 13.41 -6.38 -4.82
C LEU A 34 12.25 -5.91 -5.69
N ARG A 35 11.02 -6.33 -5.41
CA ARG A 35 9.81 -5.85 -6.08
C ARG A 35 9.69 -4.33 -5.96
N ARG A 36 9.87 -3.76 -4.75
CA ARG A 36 9.84 -2.31 -4.53
C ARG A 36 10.93 -1.58 -5.27
N GLN A 37 12.15 -2.12 -5.30
CA GLN A 37 13.26 -1.50 -6.03
C GLN A 37 13.07 -1.58 -7.55
N ALA A 38 12.62 -2.73 -8.07
CA ALA A 38 12.31 -2.90 -9.48
C ALA A 38 11.19 -1.95 -9.92
N PHE A 39 10.11 -1.84 -9.13
CA PHE A 39 9.03 -0.90 -9.41
C PHE A 39 9.52 0.55 -9.43
N ARG A 40 10.32 0.97 -8.43
CA ARG A 40 10.93 2.30 -8.41
C ARG A 40 11.80 2.56 -9.63
N PHE A 41 12.63 1.58 -10.01
CA PHE A 41 13.51 1.71 -11.18
C PHE A 41 12.70 1.85 -12.48
N LEU A 42 11.68 1.02 -12.66
CA LEU A 42 10.82 1.05 -13.86
C LEU A 42 9.97 2.32 -13.94
N SER A 43 9.65 2.93 -12.80
CA SER A 43 8.82 4.14 -12.72
C SER A 43 9.61 5.46 -12.80
N GLN A 44 10.94 5.43 -12.87
CA GLN A 44 11.82 6.61 -12.85
C GLN A 44 11.75 7.52 -14.09
N GLY A 45 10.84 7.32 -15.02
CA GLY A 45 10.71 8.13 -16.24
C GLY A 45 9.41 8.91 -16.38
N GLY A 46 8.51 8.85 -15.39
CA GLY A 46 7.22 9.52 -15.44
C GLY A 46 7.25 10.94 -14.85
N PRO A 47 6.23 11.77 -15.18
CA PRO A 47 6.00 13.04 -14.50
C PRO A 47 5.82 12.82 -12.99
N PRO A 48 5.79 13.88 -12.16
CA PRO A 48 5.60 13.79 -10.70
C PRO A 48 4.25 13.18 -10.26
N SER A 49 3.46 12.68 -11.18
CA SER A 49 2.38 11.74 -10.93
C SER A 49 2.98 10.41 -10.50
N GLY A 50 2.73 9.97 -9.28
CA GLY A 50 3.22 8.69 -8.81
C GLY A 50 2.71 7.55 -9.68
N ASN A 51 3.62 6.77 -10.27
CA ASN A 51 3.23 5.46 -10.78
C ASN A 51 2.95 4.56 -9.58
N ILE A 52 1.84 3.83 -9.64
CA ILE A 52 1.44 2.88 -8.62
C ILE A 52 1.47 1.47 -9.16
N ASP A 53 1.56 0.51 -8.25
CA ASP A 53 1.43 -0.88 -8.55
C ASP A 53 0.03 -1.18 -9.11
N GLY A 54 -0.03 -1.86 -10.22
CA GLY A 54 -1.29 -2.13 -10.95
C GLY A 54 -2.13 -3.27 -10.40
N GLU A 55 -1.80 -3.84 -9.23
CA GLU A 55 -2.59 -4.89 -8.59
C GLU A 55 -3.66 -4.28 -7.66
N PRO A 56 -4.94 -4.15 -8.09
CA PRO A 56 -5.96 -3.46 -7.31
C PRO A 56 -6.21 -4.08 -5.94
N GLN A 57 -6.10 -5.39 -5.82
CA GLN A 57 -6.35 -6.13 -4.57
C GLN A 57 -5.33 -5.82 -3.47
N LEU A 58 -4.19 -5.24 -3.80
CA LEU A 58 -3.24 -4.74 -2.81
C LEU A 58 -3.66 -3.40 -2.22
N TRP A 59 -4.42 -2.61 -2.98
CA TRP A 59 -4.91 -1.31 -2.58
C TRP A 59 -6.31 -1.36 -1.98
N PHE A 60 -7.16 -2.27 -2.48
CA PHE A 60 -8.59 -2.32 -2.19
C PHE A 60 -8.98 -3.72 -1.75
N GLU A 61 -9.48 -3.83 -0.54
CA GLU A 61 -10.00 -5.07 0.03
C GLU A 61 -11.44 -4.87 0.46
N PHE A 62 -12.34 -5.73 -0.01
CA PHE A 62 -13.73 -5.73 0.43
C PHE A 62 -13.95 -6.78 1.53
N THR A 63 -14.52 -6.35 2.66
CA THR A 63 -14.84 -7.23 3.79
C THR A 63 -16.21 -7.88 3.65
N ASP A 64 -16.49 -8.92 4.45
CA ASP A 64 -17.79 -9.58 4.50
C ASP A 64 -18.93 -8.66 4.96
N GLN A 65 -18.59 -7.56 5.61
CA GLN A 65 -19.53 -6.53 6.05
C GLN A 65 -19.78 -5.44 4.99
N ASN A 66 -19.37 -5.67 3.76
CA ASN A 66 -19.44 -4.72 2.66
C ASN A 66 -18.70 -3.40 2.95
N LEU A 67 -17.59 -3.48 3.70
CA LEU A 67 -16.69 -2.36 3.90
C LEU A 67 -15.57 -2.40 2.87
N LEU A 68 -15.11 -1.24 2.43
CA LEU A 68 -13.94 -1.05 1.60
C LEU A 68 -12.75 -0.64 2.46
N ASN A 69 -11.79 -1.52 2.60
CA ASN A 69 -10.48 -1.23 3.17
C ASN A 69 -9.55 -0.71 2.07
N ILE A 70 -8.99 0.47 2.26
CA ILE A 70 -8.06 1.10 1.32
C ILE A 70 -6.69 1.17 1.97
N ASN A 71 -5.72 0.47 1.38
CA ASN A 71 -4.35 0.47 1.84
C ASN A 71 -3.56 1.56 1.10
N VAL A 72 -3.24 2.66 1.77
CA VAL A 72 -2.51 3.77 1.17
C VAL A 72 -1.03 3.74 1.51
N THR A 73 -0.21 4.11 0.53
CA THR A 73 1.26 4.11 0.64
C THR A 73 1.82 5.37 1.29
N LYS A 74 0.98 6.41 1.44
CA LYS A 74 1.37 7.70 2.00
C LYS A 74 1.24 7.71 3.51
N VAL A 75 2.27 8.19 4.20
CA VAL A 75 2.26 8.31 5.66
C VAL A 75 1.36 9.47 6.08
N GLU A 76 0.43 9.23 7.01
CA GLU A 76 -0.39 10.28 7.63
C GLU A 76 0.40 10.96 8.75
N MET A 77 0.62 12.26 8.60
CA MET A 77 1.37 13.09 9.55
C MET A 77 0.52 14.28 10.06
N GLY A 78 -0.80 14.18 9.93
CA GLY A 78 -1.75 15.23 10.25
C GLY A 78 -2.26 16.01 9.04
N GLN A 79 -1.70 15.78 7.84
CA GLN A 79 -2.05 16.49 6.61
C GLN A 79 -3.38 16.04 5.97
N GLY A 80 -3.99 14.94 6.43
CA GLY A 80 -5.28 14.46 5.95
C GLY A 80 -5.21 13.69 4.62
N ALA A 81 -4.04 13.24 4.20
CA ALA A 81 -3.84 12.53 2.95
C ALA A 81 -4.67 11.24 2.87
N HIS A 82 -4.80 10.49 3.96
CA HIS A 82 -5.60 9.26 4.02
C HIS A 82 -7.07 9.52 3.68
N THR A 83 -7.66 10.57 4.24
CA THR A 83 -9.05 10.94 3.94
C THR A 83 -9.24 11.31 2.47
N ALA A 84 -8.33 12.13 1.92
CA ALA A 84 -8.42 12.55 0.54
C ALA A 84 -8.21 11.38 -0.44
N LEU A 85 -7.23 10.51 -0.20
CA LEU A 85 -7.00 9.33 -1.03
C LEU A 85 -8.16 8.33 -0.93
N GLY A 86 -8.73 8.18 0.26
CA GLY A 86 -9.96 7.40 0.47
C GLY A 86 -11.13 7.92 -0.36
N GLN A 87 -11.33 9.25 -0.43
CA GLN A 87 -12.36 9.85 -1.29
C GLN A 87 -12.15 9.54 -2.77
N LEU A 88 -10.90 9.59 -3.26
CA LEU A 88 -10.58 9.29 -4.66
C LEU A 88 -10.97 7.86 -5.05
N ALA A 89 -10.59 6.90 -4.22
CA ALA A 89 -10.88 5.49 -4.45
C ALA A 89 -12.38 5.17 -4.32
N ALA A 90 -13.02 5.65 -3.26
CA ALA A 90 -14.43 5.42 -3.00
C ALA A 90 -15.33 6.06 -4.07
N GLU A 91 -14.94 7.21 -4.63
CA GLU A 91 -15.64 7.86 -5.74
C GLU A 91 -15.70 6.94 -6.96
N GLU A 92 -14.56 6.40 -7.38
CA GLU A 92 -14.50 5.53 -8.57
C GLU A 92 -15.14 4.17 -8.33
N LEU A 93 -15.03 3.62 -7.12
CA LEU A 93 -15.64 2.34 -6.75
C LEU A 93 -17.13 2.43 -6.39
N GLU A 94 -17.73 3.62 -6.43
CA GLU A 94 -19.14 3.84 -6.06
C GLU A 94 -19.50 3.34 -4.65
N VAL A 95 -18.55 3.42 -3.71
CA VAL A 95 -18.76 2.97 -2.31
C VAL A 95 -19.15 4.16 -1.44
N PRO A 96 -20.24 4.07 -0.65
CA PRO A 96 -20.62 5.11 0.31
C PRO A 96 -19.52 5.39 1.33
N TRP A 97 -19.33 6.66 1.70
CA TRP A 97 -18.23 7.07 2.59
C TRP A 97 -18.25 6.39 3.97
N GLU A 98 -19.39 6.11 4.50
CA GLU A 98 -19.58 5.40 5.77
C GLU A 98 -19.00 3.97 5.74
N ASN A 99 -18.90 3.37 4.57
CA ASN A 99 -18.36 2.03 4.36
C ASN A 99 -16.84 2.03 4.05
N VAL A 100 -16.19 3.18 4.06
CA VAL A 100 -14.77 3.30 3.75
C VAL A 100 -13.92 3.25 5.03
N ARG A 101 -12.84 2.48 4.96
CA ARG A 101 -11.77 2.43 5.96
C ARG A 101 -10.44 2.63 5.25
N VAL A 102 -9.55 3.44 5.82
CA VAL A 102 -8.25 3.73 5.21
C VAL A 102 -7.14 3.33 6.17
N PHE A 103 -6.20 2.55 5.67
CA PHE A 103 -5.08 2.03 6.43
C PHE A 103 -3.75 2.44 5.81
N GLN A 104 -2.73 2.58 6.65
CA GLN A 104 -1.37 2.72 6.21
C GLN A 104 -0.88 1.38 5.65
N ALA A 105 -0.45 1.37 4.40
CA ALA A 105 0.12 0.19 3.78
C ALA A 105 1.37 -0.30 4.52
N GLY A 106 1.50 -1.61 4.62
CA GLY A 106 2.68 -2.24 5.20
C GLY A 106 3.94 -1.99 4.37
N THR A 107 5.11 -2.03 5.03
CA THR A 107 6.40 -1.80 4.37
C THR A 107 6.97 -3.02 3.67
N LEU A 108 6.56 -4.21 4.06
CA LEU A 108 7.05 -5.49 3.49
C LEU A 108 6.14 -6.00 2.38
N LEU A 109 4.84 -6.04 2.66
CA LEU A 109 3.78 -6.48 1.76
C LEU A 109 2.80 -5.33 1.56
N GLY A 110 2.09 -5.34 0.45
CA GLY A 110 1.08 -4.31 0.15
C GLY A 110 1.44 -3.46 -1.06
N PRO A 111 0.64 -2.43 -1.32
CA PRO A 111 0.78 -1.59 -2.50
C PRO A 111 2.09 -0.80 -2.53
N ILE A 112 2.52 -0.45 -3.72
CA ILE A 112 3.74 0.32 -3.96
C ILE A 112 3.39 1.52 -4.84
N ASP A 113 3.97 2.66 -4.50
CA ASP A 113 4.05 3.80 -5.41
C ASP A 113 5.51 4.27 -5.57
N SER A 114 5.77 4.99 -6.65
CA SER A 114 7.12 5.46 -6.97
C SER A 114 7.62 6.60 -6.09
N PHE A 115 6.71 7.22 -5.33
CA PHE A 115 7.01 8.39 -4.50
C PHE A 115 6.81 8.08 -3.02
N GLY A 116 7.76 8.51 -2.19
CA GLY A 116 7.57 8.58 -0.75
C GLY A 116 6.58 9.68 -0.35
N THR A 117 6.38 9.85 0.97
CA THR A 117 5.58 10.96 1.51
C THR A 117 6.48 12.18 1.66
N GLY A 118 6.28 13.19 0.83
CA GLY A 118 7.08 14.41 0.83
C GLY A 118 6.67 15.37 -0.28
N GLY A 119 7.24 16.57 -0.28
CA GLY A 119 7.05 17.57 -1.34
C GLY A 119 5.58 17.98 -1.61
N SER A 120 4.67 17.75 -0.67
CA SER A 120 3.22 18.02 -0.83
C SER A 120 2.58 17.29 -2.03
N SER A 121 3.09 16.12 -2.40
CA SER A 121 2.70 15.38 -3.61
C SER A 121 1.74 14.21 -3.34
N SER A 122 1.37 13.93 -2.09
CA SER A 122 0.60 12.74 -1.74
C SER A 122 -0.73 12.63 -2.51
N VAL A 123 -1.52 13.69 -2.53
CA VAL A 123 -2.82 13.69 -3.22
C VAL A 123 -2.65 14.03 -4.69
N SER A 124 -1.88 15.07 -5.04
CA SER A 124 -1.70 15.48 -6.43
C SER A 124 -1.03 14.40 -7.29
N GLY A 125 -0.03 13.70 -6.73
CA GLY A 125 0.67 12.62 -7.43
C GLY A 125 -0.16 11.34 -7.60
N LEU A 126 -1.09 11.06 -6.69
CA LEU A 126 -1.95 9.88 -6.75
C LEU A 126 -3.36 10.17 -7.30
N PHE A 127 -3.68 11.43 -7.62
CA PHE A 127 -5.03 11.79 -8.06
C PHE A 127 -5.51 10.98 -9.27
N ILE A 128 -4.73 10.94 -10.33
CA ILE A 128 -5.07 10.15 -11.53
C ILE A 128 -4.75 8.67 -11.34
N PRO A 129 -3.52 8.28 -10.91
CA PRO A 129 -3.18 6.86 -10.83
C PRO A 129 -4.11 6.05 -9.92
N LEU A 130 -4.46 6.57 -8.74
CA LEU A 130 -5.33 5.86 -7.79
C LEU A 130 -6.78 5.77 -8.30
N ARG A 131 -7.28 6.83 -8.93
CA ARG A 131 -8.59 6.81 -9.58
C ARG A 131 -8.62 5.81 -10.74
N GLN A 132 -7.56 5.77 -11.54
CA GLN A 132 -7.48 4.84 -12.67
C GLN A 132 -7.46 3.40 -12.21
N LEU A 133 -6.67 3.09 -11.17
CA LEU A 133 -6.65 1.76 -10.57
C LEU A 133 -8.03 1.36 -10.03
N ALA A 134 -8.72 2.28 -9.35
CA ALA A 134 -10.06 2.05 -8.83
C ALA A 134 -11.10 1.87 -9.97
N ALA A 135 -11.00 2.64 -11.05
CA ALA A 135 -11.87 2.50 -12.21
C ALA A 135 -11.65 1.17 -12.93
N ASN A 136 -10.39 0.75 -13.10
CA ASN A 136 -10.05 -0.55 -13.67
C ASN A 136 -10.59 -1.69 -12.79
N TYR A 137 -10.47 -1.57 -11.47
CA TYR A 137 -11.03 -2.57 -10.56
C TYR A 137 -12.55 -2.60 -10.59
N ARG A 138 -13.21 -1.44 -10.64
CA ARG A 138 -14.67 -1.36 -10.84
C ARG A 138 -15.09 -2.09 -12.11
N PHE A 139 -14.36 -1.90 -13.21
CA PHE A 139 -14.63 -2.60 -14.47
C PHE A 139 -14.55 -4.12 -14.30
N MET A 140 -13.49 -4.63 -13.67
CA MET A 140 -13.32 -6.06 -13.40
C MET A 140 -14.45 -6.62 -12.52
N LEU A 141 -14.85 -5.87 -11.49
CA LEU A 141 -15.95 -6.24 -10.60
C LEU A 141 -17.30 -6.21 -11.31
N THR A 142 -17.51 -5.27 -12.24
CA THR A 142 -18.71 -5.22 -13.08
C THR A 142 -18.82 -6.48 -13.95
N GLN A 143 -17.73 -6.85 -14.61
CA GLN A 143 -17.72 -8.11 -15.40
C GLN A 143 -18.01 -9.33 -14.53
N ALA A 144 -17.45 -9.40 -13.32
CA ALA A 144 -17.72 -10.50 -12.40
C ALA A 144 -19.20 -10.55 -11.99
N ALA A 145 -19.82 -9.41 -11.74
CA ALA A 145 -21.24 -9.32 -11.40
C ALA A 145 -22.13 -9.70 -12.59
N GLU A 146 -21.79 -9.24 -13.81
CA GLU A 146 -22.52 -9.59 -15.04
C GLU A 146 -22.48 -11.08 -15.35
N GLU A 147 -21.31 -11.70 -15.20
CA GLU A 147 -21.17 -13.17 -15.35
C GLU A 147 -21.99 -13.94 -14.30
N HIS A 148 -21.94 -13.48 -13.04
CA HIS A 148 -22.67 -14.13 -11.94
C HIS A 148 -24.18 -14.05 -12.10
N LEU A 149 -24.70 -12.88 -12.47
CA LEU A 149 -26.13 -12.64 -12.66
C LEU A 149 -26.62 -13.02 -14.07
N ASN A 150 -25.69 -13.37 -14.97
CA ASN A 150 -25.96 -13.66 -16.38
C ASN A 150 -26.77 -12.55 -17.06
N ASN A 151 -26.50 -11.29 -16.72
CA ASN A 151 -27.16 -10.10 -17.22
C ASN A 151 -26.26 -8.87 -17.10
N THR A 152 -26.58 -7.79 -17.80
CA THR A 152 -25.93 -6.49 -17.61
C THR A 152 -26.27 -5.91 -16.23
N VAL A 153 -25.35 -5.19 -15.61
CA VAL A 153 -25.57 -4.63 -14.27
C VAL A 153 -25.27 -3.13 -14.20
N THR A 154 -25.91 -2.48 -13.24
CA THR A 154 -25.60 -1.09 -12.86
C THR A 154 -25.09 -1.07 -11.42
N LEU A 155 -23.94 -0.43 -11.19
CA LEU A 155 -23.39 -0.26 -9.85
C LEU A 155 -23.96 1.01 -9.20
N ASN A 156 -24.52 0.87 -8.02
CA ASN A 156 -24.96 2.00 -7.20
C ASN A 156 -24.73 1.72 -5.72
N LYS A 157 -24.05 2.62 -5.04
CA LYS A 157 -23.76 2.53 -3.59
C LYS A 157 -23.19 1.17 -3.13
N GLY A 158 -22.29 0.61 -3.92
CA GLY A 158 -21.64 -0.66 -3.59
C GLY A 158 -22.49 -1.91 -3.87
N VAL A 159 -23.56 -1.80 -4.64
CA VAL A 159 -24.42 -2.91 -5.05
C VAL A 159 -24.58 -2.89 -6.57
N PHE A 160 -24.35 -4.02 -7.21
CA PHE A 160 -24.69 -4.26 -8.61
C PHE A 160 -26.13 -4.75 -8.69
N VAL A 161 -26.90 -4.14 -9.58
CA VAL A 161 -28.31 -4.48 -9.82
C VAL A 161 -28.52 -4.73 -11.30
N ASP A 162 -29.16 -5.83 -11.67
CA ASP A 162 -29.55 -6.12 -13.04
C ASP A 162 -30.93 -5.53 -13.38
N PRO A 163 -31.36 -5.52 -14.66
CA PRO A 163 -32.68 -5.03 -15.07
C PRO A 163 -33.86 -5.80 -14.46
N ASP A 164 -33.66 -7.02 -14.03
CA ASP A 164 -34.70 -7.87 -13.43
C ASP A 164 -34.79 -7.67 -11.91
N GLY A 165 -33.91 -6.83 -11.33
CA GLY A 165 -33.86 -6.51 -9.90
C GLY A 165 -33.05 -7.51 -9.05
N ASN A 166 -32.29 -8.42 -9.68
CA ASN A 166 -31.35 -9.26 -8.94
C ASN A 166 -30.13 -8.42 -8.52
N GLU A 167 -29.59 -8.71 -7.34
CA GLU A 167 -28.53 -7.91 -6.76
C GLU A 167 -27.35 -8.77 -6.33
N ILE A 168 -26.15 -8.20 -6.44
CA ILE A 168 -24.92 -8.69 -5.80
C ILE A 168 -24.13 -7.51 -5.24
N THR A 169 -23.68 -7.62 -3.99
CA THR A 169 -22.83 -6.55 -3.42
C THR A 169 -21.46 -6.55 -4.07
N ILE A 170 -20.82 -5.40 -4.14
CA ILE A 170 -19.44 -5.25 -4.64
C ILE A 170 -18.48 -6.17 -3.88
N SER A 171 -18.72 -6.33 -2.59
CA SER A 171 -17.96 -7.22 -1.71
C SER A 171 -18.15 -8.69 -2.05
N ALA A 172 -19.37 -9.12 -2.37
CA ALA A 172 -19.62 -10.49 -2.83
C ALA A 172 -19.02 -10.72 -4.22
N ALA A 173 -19.16 -9.76 -5.13
CA ALA A 173 -18.56 -9.82 -6.46
C ALA A 173 -17.04 -9.96 -6.41
N SER A 174 -16.37 -9.25 -5.48
CA SER A 174 -14.90 -9.31 -5.33
C SER A 174 -14.36 -10.67 -4.85
N ARG A 175 -15.23 -11.55 -4.34
CA ARG A 175 -14.89 -12.90 -3.83
C ARG A 175 -15.30 -14.04 -4.75
N LEU A 176 -15.84 -13.74 -5.91
CA LEU A 176 -16.16 -14.77 -6.89
C LEU A 176 -14.88 -15.46 -7.37
N GLU A 177 -14.93 -16.78 -7.41
CA GLU A 177 -13.81 -17.59 -7.93
C GLU A 177 -13.75 -17.44 -9.45
N ARG A 178 -12.79 -16.65 -9.92
CA ARG A 178 -12.56 -16.40 -11.34
C ARG A 178 -11.13 -15.96 -11.61
N GLU A 179 -10.70 -16.01 -12.83
CA GLU A 179 -9.51 -15.32 -13.29
C GLU A 179 -9.80 -13.82 -13.39
N TRP A 180 -9.02 -13.03 -12.67
CA TRP A 180 -9.13 -11.57 -12.66
C TRP A 180 -8.25 -10.99 -13.77
N VAL A 181 -8.88 -10.52 -14.84
CA VAL A 181 -8.17 -9.94 -15.99
C VAL A 181 -8.36 -8.43 -15.99
N ALA A 182 -7.24 -7.71 -15.95
CA ALA A 182 -7.27 -6.26 -16.10
C ALA A 182 -7.77 -5.87 -17.50
N PRO A 183 -8.46 -4.74 -17.65
CA PRO A 183 -8.90 -4.27 -18.95
C PRO A 183 -7.70 -4.00 -19.87
N GLU A 184 -7.80 -4.34 -21.16
CA GLU A 184 -6.75 -4.09 -22.16
C GLU A 184 -6.43 -2.60 -22.31
N THR A 185 -7.43 -1.76 -22.14
CA THR A 185 -7.32 -0.31 -22.11
C THR A 185 -7.93 0.20 -20.82
N ASP A 186 -7.37 1.28 -20.28
CA ASP A 186 -7.85 1.87 -19.04
C ASP A 186 -9.36 2.16 -19.09
N ALA A 187 -10.06 1.71 -18.04
CA ALA A 187 -11.47 1.98 -17.86
C ALA A 187 -11.72 3.49 -17.72
N PRO A 188 -12.84 4.01 -18.24
CA PRO A 188 -13.14 5.44 -18.18
C PRO A 188 -13.29 5.91 -16.72
N LEU A 189 -12.62 7.02 -16.41
CA LEU A 189 -12.78 7.72 -15.14
C LEU A 189 -14.16 8.40 -15.10
N LYS A 190 -14.72 8.53 -13.89
CA LYS A 190 -15.91 9.35 -13.68
C LYS A 190 -15.64 10.81 -14.08
N SER A 191 -16.62 11.43 -14.73
CA SER A 191 -16.60 12.85 -15.03
C SER A 191 -16.62 13.68 -13.74
N ILE A 192 -15.98 14.84 -13.76
CA ILE A 192 -16.01 15.79 -12.62
C ILE A 192 -17.44 16.17 -12.25
N ASN A 193 -18.35 16.22 -13.23
CA ASN A 193 -19.75 16.55 -13.01
C ASN A 193 -20.52 15.46 -12.25
N ASP A 194 -20.00 14.25 -12.25
CA ASP A 194 -20.62 13.07 -11.63
C ASP A 194 -20.07 12.78 -10.23
N PHE A 195 -19.15 13.61 -9.73
CA PHE A 195 -18.56 13.42 -8.41
C PHE A 195 -19.57 13.59 -7.29
N LYS A 196 -19.65 12.56 -6.45
CA LYS A 196 -20.50 12.51 -5.26
C LYS A 196 -19.70 12.74 -3.97
N LEU A 197 -18.43 12.35 -3.94
CA LEU A 197 -17.53 12.44 -2.78
C LEU A 197 -16.39 13.45 -3.00
N ILE A 198 -15.74 13.43 -4.14
CA ILE A 198 -14.63 14.36 -4.44
C ILE A 198 -15.17 15.79 -4.45
N GLY A 199 -14.48 16.67 -3.74
CA GLY A 199 -14.89 18.08 -3.58
C GLY A 199 -15.99 18.31 -2.55
N LYS A 200 -16.42 17.25 -1.83
CA LYS A 200 -17.36 17.38 -0.71
C LYS A 200 -16.62 17.29 0.61
N SER A 201 -17.18 17.91 1.64
CA SER A 201 -16.69 17.78 3.00
C SER A 201 -17.12 16.42 3.56
N VAL A 202 -16.15 15.60 3.94
CA VAL A 202 -16.38 14.33 4.63
C VAL A 202 -15.63 14.33 5.96
N PRO A 203 -16.09 13.58 6.98
CA PRO A 203 -15.34 13.42 8.21
C PRO A 203 -13.96 12.79 7.92
N ARG A 204 -12.91 13.28 8.58
CA ARG A 204 -11.59 12.65 8.51
C ARG A 204 -11.66 11.24 9.07
N VAL A 205 -11.00 10.30 8.39
CA VAL A 205 -10.99 8.88 8.81
C VAL A 205 -10.32 8.65 10.17
N ASP A 206 -9.44 9.56 10.59
CA ASP A 206 -8.66 9.48 11.83
C ASP A 206 -9.17 10.40 12.95
N ILE A 207 -10.24 11.18 12.73
CA ILE A 207 -10.63 12.23 13.69
C ILE A 207 -11.16 11.66 15.00
N VAL A 208 -11.98 10.61 14.92
CA VAL A 208 -12.59 10.02 16.12
C VAL A 208 -11.51 9.43 17.02
N SER A 209 -10.58 8.64 16.46
CA SER A 209 -9.49 8.04 17.23
C SER A 209 -8.60 9.11 17.88
N LYS A 210 -8.31 10.20 17.16
CA LYS A 210 -7.52 11.33 17.70
C LYS A 210 -8.21 12.05 18.85
N LEU A 211 -9.51 12.26 18.74
CA LEU A 211 -10.29 12.92 19.80
C LEU A 211 -10.46 12.03 21.03
N THR A 212 -10.37 10.73 20.88
CA THR A 212 -10.50 9.75 21.97
C THR A 212 -9.15 9.20 22.46
N ALA A 213 -8.04 9.85 22.09
CA ALA A 213 -6.67 9.49 22.50
C ALA A 213 -6.29 8.03 22.20
N GLN A 214 -6.81 7.47 21.10
CA GLN A 214 -6.50 6.10 20.66
C GLN A 214 -5.22 5.95 19.83
N PRO A 215 -4.72 6.99 19.09
CA PRO A 215 -3.50 6.84 18.32
C PRO A 215 -2.30 6.61 19.25
N MET A 216 -1.51 5.62 18.89
CA MET A 216 -0.24 5.34 19.54
C MET A 216 0.88 5.90 18.66
N TYR A 217 1.62 6.85 19.20
CA TYR A 217 2.80 7.41 18.54
C TYR A 217 4.06 6.64 18.96
N SER A 218 5.14 6.81 18.22
CA SER A 218 6.41 6.12 18.54
C SER A 218 6.92 6.43 19.96
N TYR A 219 6.59 7.60 20.50
CA TYR A 219 6.94 7.98 21.87
C TYR A 219 6.13 7.20 22.92
N ASP A 220 4.92 6.74 22.56
CA ASP A 220 4.00 6.00 23.44
C ASP A 220 4.24 4.49 23.37
N MET A 221 5.09 4.05 22.43
CA MET A 221 5.36 2.63 22.22
C MET A 221 6.16 2.04 23.39
N THR A 222 5.59 1.03 24.02
CA THR A 222 6.28 0.22 25.02
C THR A 222 6.45 -1.20 24.48
N SER A 223 7.55 -1.87 24.89
CA SER A 223 7.75 -3.28 24.53
C SER A 223 6.66 -4.16 25.13
N THR A 224 6.16 -5.12 24.36
CA THR A 224 5.21 -6.15 24.84
C THR A 224 5.76 -6.99 25.98
N ASN A 225 7.09 -7.03 26.14
CA ASN A 225 7.79 -7.76 27.20
C ASN A 225 8.16 -6.87 28.41
N ASN A 226 7.57 -5.71 28.55
CA ASN A 226 7.87 -4.71 29.57
C ASN A 226 9.33 -4.23 29.64
N THR A 227 10.12 -4.50 28.60
CA THR A 227 11.50 -4.03 28.50
C THR A 227 11.55 -2.94 27.44
N THR A 228 11.60 -1.69 27.87
CA THR A 228 11.75 -0.54 26.97
C THR A 228 13.15 0.03 27.16
N TYR A 229 13.90 0.11 26.08
CA TYR A 229 15.21 0.74 26.06
C TYR A 229 15.10 2.17 25.53
N TYR A 230 15.74 3.09 26.23
CA TYR A 230 15.85 4.48 25.80
C TYR A 230 17.21 4.71 25.18
N GLY A 231 17.24 5.29 24.00
CA GLY A 231 18.48 5.62 23.29
C GLY A 231 18.68 7.12 23.20
N ALA A 232 19.92 7.56 23.35
CA ALA A 232 20.33 8.92 23.06
C ALA A 232 21.39 8.95 21.97
N VAL A 233 21.29 9.89 21.03
CA VAL A 233 22.26 10.07 19.96
C VAL A 233 23.25 11.16 20.34
N ALA A 234 24.50 10.77 20.61
CA ALA A 234 25.60 11.73 20.74
C ALA A 234 26.02 12.20 19.33
N ARG A 235 25.97 13.50 19.11
CA ARG A 235 26.35 14.12 17.83
C ARG A 235 27.68 14.85 17.96
N PRO A 236 28.54 14.78 16.94
CA PRO A 236 29.76 15.55 16.95
C PRO A 236 29.45 17.08 16.88
N PRO A 237 30.32 17.93 17.44
CA PRO A 237 30.10 19.37 17.43
C PRO A 237 30.30 20.02 16.05
N VAL A 238 30.91 19.30 15.12
CA VAL A 238 31.21 19.79 13.77
C VAL A 238 30.76 18.78 12.71
N VAL A 239 30.30 19.26 11.55
CA VAL A 239 29.92 18.43 10.40
C VAL A 239 31.18 17.75 9.84
N GLY A 240 31.03 16.45 9.51
CA GLY A 240 32.11 15.65 8.95
C GLY A 240 33.10 15.06 9.97
N ALA A 241 32.88 15.28 11.27
CA ALA A 241 33.67 14.61 12.28
C ALA A 241 33.39 13.10 12.28
N GLN A 242 34.45 12.33 12.55
CA GLN A 242 34.35 10.87 12.65
C GLN A 242 34.41 10.47 14.14
N MET A 243 33.59 9.50 14.49
CA MET A 243 33.62 8.89 15.81
C MET A 243 34.94 8.11 15.99
N GLN A 244 35.67 8.42 17.06
CA GLN A 244 36.89 7.72 17.42
C GLN A 244 36.63 6.68 18.51
N ASP A 245 35.84 7.01 19.51
CA ASP A 245 35.51 6.14 20.63
C ASP A 245 34.19 6.57 21.28
N VAL A 246 33.54 5.63 22.01
CA VAL A 246 32.31 5.87 22.77
C VAL A 246 32.44 5.23 24.15
N ASP A 247 32.44 6.04 25.18
CA ASP A 247 32.23 5.54 26.54
C ASP A 247 30.73 5.32 26.80
N ALA A 248 30.29 4.09 26.72
CA ALA A 248 28.92 3.68 26.98
C ALA A 248 28.68 3.11 28.39
N ASN A 249 29.68 3.16 29.29
CA ASN A 249 29.61 2.51 30.59
C ASN A 249 28.42 2.99 31.43
N LYS A 250 28.21 4.30 31.48
CA LYS A 250 27.08 4.88 32.22
C LYS A 250 25.71 4.48 31.63
N ALA A 251 25.59 4.41 30.31
CA ALA A 251 24.33 3.99 29.67
C ALA A 251 24.02 2.50 29.88
N LYS A 252 25.05 1.67 29.94
CA LYS A 252 24.90 0.22 30.20
C LYS A 252 24.61 -0.12 31.66
N SER A 253 24.87 0.81 32.58
CA SER A 253 24.62 0.65 34.02
C SER A 253 23.21 1.11 34.44
N LEU A 254 22.42 1.67 33.56
CA LEU A 254 21.04 2.08 33.77
C LEU A 254 20.08 0.93 33.41
#